data_3975d95416c02e20b11bb9752d243133
#
_entry.id   3975d95416c02e20b11bb9752d243133
#
_cell.length_a   1.000
_cell.length_b   1.000
_cell.length_c   1.000
_cell.angle_alpha   90.00
_cell.angle_beta   90.00
_cell.angle_gamma   90.00
#
_symmetry.space_group_name_H-M   'P 1'
#
loop_
_entity.id
_entity.type
_entity.pdbx_description
1 polymer ?
#
loop_
_entity_poly.entity_id
_entity_poly.type
_entity_poly.pdbx_seq_one_letter_code
_entity_poly.pdbx_strand_id
1 'polypeptide(L)'
;MFNHNRGLWGYTGRAPDGEALTIQSTGMGGPSAAIVLTELVAMGARRAIRVGTCGALDRSLELGDLVLASEALCADGASRALGASERASADPELTSALAAAAPDARAGTVVSVDLFYERGPAGDGRDGALAVEMEAAALFALGSVESVAVGCLLVVSDTFGPDGERMRIGHEELPLAAERMGAAALAALMD
;
A
#
# COMPACT_ATOMS: atom_id res chain seq x y z
N MET A 1 -10.86 -4.79 19.65
CA MET A 1 -11.04 -5.53 18.37
C MET A 1 -12.48 -5.42 17.97
N PHE A 2 -12.77 -5.02 16.73
CA PHE A 2 -14.14 -4.89 16.25
C PHE A 2 -14.47 -5.88 15.12
N ASN A 3 -13.45 -6.40 14.41
CA ASN A 3 -13.62 -7.37 13.34
C ASN A 3 -12.61 -8.51 13.47
N HIS A 4 -13.04 -9.73 13.13
CA HIS A 4 -12.18 -10.90 12.97
C HIS A 4 -12.75 -11.87 11.90
N ASN A 5 -13.74 -11.40 11.13
CA ASN A 5 -14.35 -12.19 10.06
C ASN A 5 -13.30 -12.53 8.99
N ARG A 6 -13.33 -13.75 8.48
CA ARG A 6 -12.42 -14.27 7.46
C ARG A 6 -10.93 -14.14 7.83
N GLY A 7 -10.59 -14.06 9.14
CA GLY A 7 -9.23 -13.84 9.61
C GLY A 7 -8.72 -12.40 9.39
N LEU A 8 -9.58 -11.47 9.01
CA LEU A 8 -9.23 -10.06 8.83
C LEU A 8 -9.44 -9.32 10.16
N TRP A 9 -8.34 -9.13 10.88
CA TRP A 9 -8.35 -8.49 12.19
C TRP A 9 -8.52 -6.98 12.09
N GLY A 10 -9.42 -6.43 12.89
CA GLY A 10 -9.69 -5.00 12.97
C GLY A 10 -9.75 -4.48 14.39
N TYR A 11 -9.14 -3.32 14.61
CA TYR A 11 -9.11 -2.63 15.88
C TYR A 11 -9.52 -1.18 15.69
N THR A 12 -10.45 -0.70 16.50
CA THR A 12 -10.83 0.71 16.57
C THR A 12 -10.45 1.27 17.94
N GLY A 13 -9.90 2.45 17.95
CA GLY A 13 -9.49 3.17 19.14
C GLY A 13 -9.44 4.66 18.87
N ARG A 14 -8.60 5.35 19.62
CA ARG A 14 -8.32 6.77 19.43
C ARG A 14 -6.84 6.96 19.15
N ALA A 15 -6.54 7.83 18.19
CA ALA A 15 -5.20 8.33 17.95
C ALA A 15 -4.75 9.27 19.10
N PRO A 16 -3.46 9.62 19.19
CA PRO A 16 -2.95 10.51 20.24
C PRO A 16 -3.59 11.90 20.27
N ASP A 17 -4.10 12.39 19.14
CA ASP A 17 -4.87 13.64 19.02
C ASP A 17 -6.32 13.51 19.51
N GLY A 18 -6.77 12.29 19.84
CA GLY A 18 -8.13 11.98 20.31
C GLY A 18 -9.11 11.60 19.22
N GLU A 19 -8.74 11.69 17.95
CA GLU A 19 -9.59 11.31 16.81
C GLU A 19 -9.76 9.78 16.72
N ALA A 20 -10.86 9.36 16.10
CA ALA A 20 -11.13 7.94 15.90
C ALA A 20 -10.16 7.34 14.89
N LEU A 21 -9.51 6.25 15.26
CA LEU A 21 -8.60 5.51 14.40
C LEU A 21 -9.03 4.04 14.30
N THR A 22 -9.06 3.52 13.09
CA THR A 22 -9.26 2.10 12.83
C THR A 22 -8.06 1.53 12.09
N ILE A 23 -7.53 0.41 12.59
CA ILE A 23 -6.50 -0.38 11.91
C ILE A 23 -7.16 -1.70 11.51
N GLN A 24 -7.19 -1.99 10.21
CA GLN A 24 -7.92 -3.12 9.66
C GLN A 24 -7.05 -3.88 8.65
N SER A 25 -6.90 -5.18 8.86
CA SER A 25 -6.32 -6.07 7.85
C SER A 25 -7.24 -6.17 6.64
N THR A 26 -6.67 -6.05 5.45
CA THR A 26 -7.42 -6.14 4.18
C THR A 26 -7.32 -7.50 3.49
N GLY A 27 -6.47 -8.39 4.01
CA GLY A 27 -6.08 -9.59 3.27
C GLY A 27 -5.12 -9.27 2.14
N MET A 28 -5.07 -10.10 1.12
CA MET A 28 -4.20 -9.96 -0.05
C MET A 28 -5.02 -9.69 -1.31
N GLY A 29 -4.50 -8.78 -2.14
CA GLY A 29 -5.01 -8.46 -3.47
C GLY A 29 -6.11 -7.40 -3.49
N GLY A 30 -6.18 -6.70 -4.62
CA GLY A 30 -7.11 -5.60 -4.88
C GLY A 30 -8.56 -5.92 -4.53
N PRO A 31 -9.13 -7.06 -4.94
CA PRO A 31 -10.52 -7.39 -4.63
C PRO A 31 -10.81 -7.44 -3.12
N SER A 32 -9.92 -8.04 -2.33
CA SER A 32 -10.09 -8.11 -0.87
C SER A 32 -9.98 -6.72 -0.23
N ALA A 33 -8.98 -5.95 -0.64
CA ALA A 33 -8.78 -4.58 -0.14
C ALA A 33 -9.95 -3.66 -0.49
N ALA A 34 -10.50 -3.77 -1.70
CA ALA A 34 -11.65 -3.00 -2.13
C ALA A 34 -12.91 -3.29 -1.29
N ILE A 35 -13.18 -4.55 -0.96
CA ILE A 35 -14.31 -4.93 -0.07
C ILE A 35 -14.15 -4.23 1.28
N VAL A 36 -12.98 -4.35 1.90
CA VAL A 36 -12.72 -3.79 3.23
C VAL A 36 -12.82 -2.27 3.23
N LEU A 37 -12.21 -1.59 2.25
CA LEU A 37 -12.28 -0.13 2.18
C LEU A 37 -13.71 0.37 1.94
N THR A 38 -14.49 -0.28 1.07
CA THR A 38 -15.91 0.05 0.84
C THR A 38 -16.72 -0.05 2.14
N GLU A 39 -16.51 -1.11 2.91
CA GLU A 39 -17.20 -1.28 4.20
C GLU A 39 -16.78 -0.21 5.22
N LEU A 40 -15.50 0.15 5.28
CA LEU A 40 -15.00 1.22 6.15
C LEU A 40 -15.56 2.59 5.74
N VAL A 41 -15.67 2.87 4.45
CA VAL A 41 -16.28 4.10 3.92
C VAL A 41 -17.76 4.18 4.30
N ALA A 42 -18.50 3.08 4.18
CA ALA A 42 -19.89 2.99 4.61
C ALA A 42 -20.06 3.23 6.13
N MET A 43 -19.03 2.89 6.92
CA MET A 43 -18.98 3.18 8.37
C MET A 43 -18.46 4.58 8.70
N GLY A 44 -18.14 5.40 7.71
CA GLY A 44 -17.77 6.81 7.88
C GLY A 44 -16.30 7.14 7.71
N ALA A 45 -15.44 6.21 7.27
CA ALA A 45 -14.06 6.54 6.95
C ALA A 45 -14.00 7.56 5.80
N ARG A 46 -13.11 8.54 5.92
CA ARG A 46 -12.89 9.58 4.90
C ARG A 46 -11.44 9.68 4.43
N ARG A 47 -10.53 9.12 5.22
CA ARG A 47 -9.09 9.06 4.93
C ARG A 47 -8.63 7.63 5.21
N ALA A 48 -7.79 7.08 4.35
CA ALA A 48 -7.20 5.77 4.53
C ALA A 48 -5.74 5.77 4.08
N ILE A 49 -4.88 5.12 4.82
CA ILE A 49 -3.50 4.86 4.41
C ILE A 49 -3.28 3.35 4.39
N ARG A 50 -2.94 2.84 3.20
CA ARG A 50 -2.43 1.48 3.08
C ARG A 50 -1.02 1.42 3.63
N VAL A 51 -0.78 0.54 4.57
CA VAL A 51 0.54 0.13 5.03
C VAL A 51 0.74 -1.35 4.70
N GLY A 52 1.84 -1.70 4.07
CA GLY A 52 2.06 -3.07 3.62
C GLY A 52 3.47 -3.32 3.13
N THR A 53 3.67 -4.44 2.45
CA THR A 53 4.97 -4.81 1.89
C THR A 53 4.96 -4.76 0.37
N CYS A 54 6.16 -4.66 -0.23
CA CYS A 54 6.36 -4.71 -1.68
C CYS A 54 7.65 -5.44 -2.04
N GLY A 55 7.75 -5.88 -3.29
CA GLY A 55 8.99 -6.35 -3.90
C GLY A 55 9.64 -5.23 -4.69
N ALA A 56 10.95 -4.99 -4.49
CA ALA A 56 11.70 -3.96 -5.21
C ALA A 56 11.84 -4.32 -6.69
N LEU A 57 11.56 -3.37 -7.56
CA LEU A 57 11.88 -3.43 -8.99
C LEU A 57 13.09 -2.53 -9.31
N ASP A 58 13.19 -1.40 -8.63
CA ASP A 58 14.37 -0.53 -8.70
C ASP A 58 15.51 -1.16 -7.87
N ARG A 59 16.65 -1.36 -8.52
CA ARG A 59 17.84 -2.00 -7.90
C ARG A 59 18.52 -1.16 -6.82
N SER A 60 18.16 0.11 -6.69
CA SER A 60 18.68 0.97 -5.63
C SER A 60 17.91 0.83 -4.31
N LEU A 61 16.81 0.08 -4.29
CA LEU A 61 16.05 -0.21 -3.09
C LEU A 61 16.64 -1.43 -2.37
N GLU A 62 16.76 -1.29 -1.06
CA GLU A 62 17.24 -2.33 -0.15
C GLU A 62 16.11 -2.90 0.71
N LEU A 63 16.33 -4.07 1.32
CA LEU A 63 15.37 -4.67 2.25
C LEU A 63 15.17 -3.75 3.46
N GLY A 64 13.90 -3.49 3.78
CA GLY A 64 13.52 -2.58 4.87
C GLY A 64 13.37 -1.11 4.46
N ASP A 65 13.71 -0.74 3.24
CA ASP A 65 13.44 0.61 2.72
C ASP A 65 11.94 0.90 2.68
N LEU A 66 11.60 2.18 2.81
CA LEU A 66 10.23 2.65 2.66
C LEU A 66 10.00 3.18 1.24
N VAL A 67 8.87 2.78 0.65
CA VAL A 67 8.37 3.27 -0.64
C VAL A 67 7.06 4.00 -0.43
N LEU A 68 7.03 5.29 -0.77
CA LEU A 68 5.83 6.11 -0.82
C LEU A 68 5.23 6.04 -2.22
N ALA A 69 4.12 5.32 -2.36
CA ALA A 69 3.44 5.21 -3.64
C ALA A 69 2.60 6.47 -3.90
N SER A 70 3.07 7.34 -4.78
CA SER A 70 2.30 8.51 -5.26
C SER A 70 1.33 8.13 -6.37
N GLU A 71 1.61 7.04 -7.07
CA GLU A 71 0.83 6.54 -8.19
C GLU A 71 1.04 5.02 -8.31
N ALA A 72 0.06 4.32 -8.84
CA ALA A 72 0.14 2.90 -9.15
C ALA A 72 -0.23 2.60 -10.60
N LEU A 73 0.58 1.78 -11.28
CA LEU A 73 0.24 1.17 -12.57
C LEU A 73 -0.82 0.09 -12.34
N CYS A 74 -1.90 0.14 -13.12
CA CYS A 74 -3.05 -0.75 -13.02
C CYS A 74 -2.82 -2.03 -13.84
N ALA A 75 -1.96 -2.93 -13.33
CA ALA A 75 -1.75 -4.25 -13.93
C ALA A 75 -2.65 -5.34 -13.31
N ASP A 76 -3.66 -4.91 -12.55
CA ASP A 76 -4.66 -5.74 -11.87
C ASP A 76 -6.05 -5.58 -12.49
N GLY A 77 -6.94 -6.56 -12.26
CA GLY A 77 -8.32 -6.51 -12.75
C GLY A 77 -9.23 -5.66 -11.87
N ALA A 78 -8.95 -5.52 -10.57
CA ALA A 78 -9.81 -4.81 -9.63
C ALA A 78 -9.81 -3.29 -9.90
N SER A 79 -8.65 -2.67 -10.08
CA SER A 79 -8.56 -1.25 -10.42
C SER A 79 -9.25 -0.92 -11.74
N ARG A 80 -9.09 -1.78 -12.74
CA ARG A 80 -9.76 -1.64 -14.04
C ARG A 80 -11.29 -1.77 -13.94
N ALA A 81 -11.78 -2.71 -13.13
CA ALA A 81 -13.21 -2.87 -12.87
C ALA A 81 -13.81 -1.64 -12.14
N LEU A 82 -13.00 -0.91 -11.38
CA LEU A 82 -13.35 0.37 -10.74
C LEU A 82 -13.23 1.58 -11.69
N GLY A 83 -12.87 1.36 -12.95
CA GLY A 83 -12.81 2.40 -13.97
C GLY A 83 -11.44 3.08 -14.13
N ALA A 84 -10.40 2.60 -13.45
CA ALA A 84 -9.05 3.10 -13.68
C ALA A 84 -8.54 2.67 -15.05
N SER A 85 -7.81 3.55 -15.75
CA SER A 85 -7.20 3.26 -17.03
C SER A 85 -5.85 2.53 -16.85
N GLU A 86 -4.75 3.22 -17.14
CA GLU A 86 -3.41 2.65 -16.97
C GLU A 86 -2.82 2.93 -15.60
N ARG A 87 -3.26 4.00 -14.95
CA ARG A 87 -2.72 4.51 -13.69
C ARG A 87 -3.83 4.96 -12.76
N ALA A 88 -3.58 4.84 -11.47
CA ALA A 88 -4.38 5.39 -10.40
C ALA A 88 -3.46 6.18 -9.45
N SER A 89 -3.89 7.38 -9.06
CA SER A 89 -3.08 8.28 -8.22
C SER A 89 -3.53 8.24 -6.77
N ALA A 90 -2.57 8.32 -5.86
CA ALA A 90 -2.82 8.57 -4.46
C ALA A 90 -3.40 9.98 -4.22
N ASP A 91 -4.02 10.18 -3.09
CA ASP A 91 -4.43 11.50 -2.65
C ASP A 91 -3.20 12.40 -2.42
N PRO A 92 -3.14 13.62 -2.99
CA PRO A 92 -1.95 14.47 -2.93
C PRO A 92 -1.67 15.02 -1.54
N GLU A 93 -2.71 15.29 -0.72
CA GLU A 93 -2.53 15.81 0.64
C GLU A 93 -1.96 14.71 1.55
N LEU A 94 -2.54 13.50 1.51
CA LEU A 94 -2.00 12.36 2.25
C LEU A 94 -0.60 11.95 1.76
N THR A 95 -0.31 12.07 0.47
CA THR A 95 1.01 11.81 -0.08
C THR A 95 2.04 12.81 0.47
N SER A 96 1.67 14.09 0.55
CA SER A 96 2.51 15.14 1.12
C SER A 96 2.76 14.92 2.62
N ALA A 97 1.71 14.59 3.38
CA ALA A 97 1.82 14.31 4.81
C ALA A 97 2.71 13.06 5.06
N LEU A 98 2.55 12.00 4.27
CA LEU A 98 3.41 10.81 4.32
C LEU A 98 4.86 11.13 3.99
N ALA A 99 5.13 11.97 2.98
CA ALA A 99 6.48 12.40 2.63
C ALA A 99 7.14 13.19 3.78
N ALA A 100 6.39 14.03 4.47
CA ALA A 100 6.87 14.76 5.65
C ALA A 100 7.15 13.82 6.83
N ALA A 101 6.28 12.82 7.06
CA ALA A 101 6.39 11.86 8.16
C ALA A 101 7.46 10.77 7.91
N ALA A 102 7.79 10.50 6.66
CA ALA A 102 8.79 9.51 6.25
C ALA A 102 9.77 10.12 5.22
N PRO A 103 10.65 11.04 5.62
CA PRO A 103 11.52 11.78 4.69
C PRO A 103 12.54 10.88 3.95
N ASP A 104 12.82 9.70 4.50
CA ASP A 104 13.72 8.72 3.89
C ASP A 104 13.00 7.78 2.90
N ALA A 105 11.67 7.86 2.79
CA ALA A 105 10.92 7.03 1.86
C ALA A 105 11.18 7.46 0.40
N ARG A 106 11.37 6.47 -0.47
CA ARG A 106 11.45 6.69 -1.92
C ARG A 106 10.05 6.91 -2.47
N ALA A 107 9.76 8.13 -2.87
CA ALA A 107 8.49 8.45 -3.51
C ALA A 107 8.52 8.12 -5.01
N GLY A 108 7.44 7.51 -5.51
CA GLY A 108 7.32 7.19 -6.93
C GLY A 108 6.16 6.27 -7.26
N THR A 109 6.20 5.74 -8.48
CA THR A 109 5.19 4.83 -9.02
C THR A 109 5.46 3.41 -8.53
N VAL A 110 4.40 2.70 -8.13
CA VAL A 110 4.42 1.25 -7.91
C VAL A 110 3.59 0.55 -8.98
N VAL A 111 3.64 -0.77 -9.06
CA VAL A 111 2.73 -1.54 -9.93
C VAL A 111 1.93 -2.53 -9.09
N SER A 112 0.61 -2.50 -9.26
CA SER A 112 -0.29 -3.47 -8.63
C SER A 112 -0.61 -4.61 -9.58
N VAL A 113 -0.44 -5.85 -9.11
CA VAL A 113 -0.65 -7.08 -9.88
C VAL A 113 -1.62 -8.02 -9.18
N ASP A 114 -2.30 -8.90 -9.93
CA ASP A 114 -3.22 -9.91 -9.37
C ASP A 114 -2.50 -11.17 -8.90
N LEU A 115 -1.34 -11.49 -9.50
CA LEU A 115 -0.64 -12.75 -9.25
C LEU A 115 0.70 -12.53 -8.54
N PHE A 116 0.83 -13.09 -7.34
CA PHE A 116 2.07 -13.06 -6.59
C PHE A 116 3.16 -13.95 -7.23
N TYR A 117 2.77 -15.11 -7.76
CA TYR A 117 3.64 -16.04 -8.48
C TYR A 117 3.37 -15.94 -9.98
N GLU A 118 3.91 -14.91 -10.61
CA GLU A 118 3.81 -14.78 -12.06
C GLU A 118 4.70 -15.78 -12.79
N ARG A 119 4.17 -16.33 -13.89
CA ARG A 119 4.90 -17.21 -14.82
C ARG A 119 5.14 -16.43 -16.11
N GLY A 120 6.36 -16.00 -16.33
CA GLY A 120 6.74 -15.28 -17.55
C GLY A 120 7.85 -14.28 -17.31
N PRO A 121 8.39 -13.64 -18.36
CA PRO A 121 9.37 -12.58 -18.19
C PRO A 121 8.72 -11.43 -17.41
N ALA A 122 9.33 -11.06 -16.28
CA ALA A 122 8.97 -9.86 -15.56
C ALA A 122 9.36 -8.67 -16.46
N GLY A 123 8.39 -8.00 -17.08
CA GLY A 123 8.81 -6.91 -17.93
C GLY A 123 7.74 -6.02 -18.54
N ASP A 124 6.70 -6.58 -19.12
CA ASP A 124 5.78 -5.76 -19.88
C ASP A 124 4.84 -4.97 -18.96
N GLY A 125 4.98 -3.65 -18.95
CA GLY A 125 4.12 -2.71 -18.22
C GLY A 125 4.63 -2.26 -16.85
N ARG A 126 5.87 -2.60 -16.47
CA ARG A 126 6.48 -2.22 -15.19
C ARG A 126 7.55 -1.13 -15.29
N ASP A 127 7.76 -0.59 -16.49
CA ASP A 127 8.81 0.39 -16.75
C ASP A 127 8.60 1.65 -15.90
N GLY A 128 9.62 1.99 -15.11
CA GLY A 128 9.63 3.13 -14.21
C GLY A 128 8.95 2.92 -12.85
N ALA A 129 8.42 1.73 -12.56
CA ALA A 129 7.91 1.42 -11.23
C ALA A 129 9.06 1.09 -10.26
N LEU A 130 9.01 1.67 -9.05
CA LEU A 130 9.96 1.39 -7.97
C LEU A 130 9.76 -0.02 -7.38
N ALA A 131 8.52 -0.45 -7.25
CA ALA A 131 8.17 -1.68 -6.56
C ALA A 131 6.89 -2.31 -7.11
N VAL A 132 6.71 -3.60 -6.84
CA VAL A 132 5.50 -4.37 -7.14
C VAL A 132 4.77 -4.73 -5.84
N GLU A 133 3.45 -4.60 -5.86
CA GLU A 133 2.54 -4.96 -4.77
C GLU A 133 1.17 -5.37 -5.36
N MET A 134 0.10 -5.51 -4.57
CA MET A 134 -1.13 -6.13 -5.07
C MET A 134 -2.42 -5.33 -4.80
N GLU A 135 -2.36 -4.13 -4.20
CA GLU A 135 -3.58 -3.46 -3.70
C GLU A 135 -3.67 -1.95 -4.03
N ALA A 136 -2.55 -1.25 -4.17
CA ALA A 136 -2.53 0.22 -4.24
C ALA A 136 -3.39 0.77 -5.38
N ALA A 137 -3.30 0.21 -6.59
CA ALA A 137 -4.09 0.67 -7.72
C ALA A 137 -5.60 0.56 -7.47
N ALA A 138 -6.05 -0.58 -6.92
CA ALA A 138 -7.46 -0.79 -6.60
C ALA A 138 -7.94 0.18 -5.51
N LEU A 139 -7.13 0.42 -4.48
CA LEU A 139 -7.47 1.34 -3.39
C LEU A 139 -7.49 2.79 -3.85
N PHE A 140 -6.55 3.23 -4.69
CA PHE A 140 -6.56 4.58 -5.27
C PHE A 140 -7.75 4.79 -6.20
N ALA A 141 -8.05 3.80 -7.07
CA ALA A 141 -9.22 3.83 -7.94
C ALA A 141 -10.52 3.93 -7.12
N LEU A 142 -10.66 3.11 -6.07
CA LEU A 142 -11.82 3.13 -5.19
C LEU A 142 -11.92 4.47 -4.42
N GLY A 143 -10.79 5.01 -3.93
CA GLY A 143 -10.75 6.31 -3.29
C GLY A 143 -11.30 7.43 -4.18
N SER A 144 -10.96 7.40 -5.48
CA SER A 144 -11.50 8.32 -6.48
C SER A 144 -13.02 8.15 -6.68
N VAL A 145 -13.51 6.91 -6.76
CA VAL A 145 -14.94 6.60 -6.94
C VAL A 145 -15.76 7.04 -5.72
N GLU A 146 -15.27 6.74 -4.52
CA GLU A 146 -15.98 7.00 -3.26
C GLU A 146 -15.69 8.40 -2.66
N SER A 147 -14.84 9.20 -3.31
CA SER A 147 -14.40 10.51 -2.80
C SER A 147 -13.77 10.40 -1.40
N VAL A 148 -12.88 9.43 -1.23
CA VAL A 148 -12.11 9.16 -0.01
C VAL A 148 -10.63 9.33 -0.30
N ALA A 149 -9.94 10.09 0.55
CA ALA A 149 -8.50 10.27 0.43
C ALA A 149 -7.76 8.96 0.75
N VAL A 150 -6.92 8.48 -0.18
CA VAL A 150 -6.15 7.24 -0.01
C VAL A 150 -4.68 7.50 -0.27
N GLY A 151 -3.84 7.20 0.75
CA GLY A 151 -2.38 7.17 0.65
C GLY A 151 -1.83 5.74 0.73
N CYS A 152 -0.55 5.56 0.40
CA CYS A 152 0.10 4.26 0.48
C CYS A 152 1.58 4.39 0.82
N LEU A 153 2.01 3.71 1.89
CA LEU A 153 3.39 3.59 2.32
C LEU A 153 3.73 2.11 2.49
N LEU A 154 4.85 1.68 1.91
CA LEU A 154 5.22 0.27 1.82
C LEU A 154 6.63 0.04 2.37
N VAL A 155 6.87 -1.17 2.88
CA VAL A 155 8.22 -1.66 3.22
C VAL A 155 8.68 -2.62 2.14
N VAL A 156 9.90 -2.48 1.68
CA VAL A 156 10.55 -3.45 0.80
C VAL A 156 10.82 -4.73 1.59
N SER A 157 10.05 -5.76 1.30
CA SER A 157 10.19 -7.09 1.92
C SER A 157 10.98 -8.07 1.08
N ASP A 158 11.10 -7.78 -0.21
CA ASP A 158 11.75 -8.65 -1.19
C ASP A 158 12.56 -7.82 -2.20
N THR A 159 13.78 -8.27 -2.50
CA THR A 159 14.62 -7.75 -3.59
C THR A 159 14.99 -8.90 -4.52
N PHE A 160 15.44 -8.57 -5.74
CA PHE A 160 15.81 -9.56 -6.75
C PHE A 160 17.24 -9.33 -7.21
N GLY A 161 18.08 -10.36 -7.07
CA GLY A 161 19.45 -10.35 -7.56
C GLY A 161 19.54 -10.35 -9.10
N PRO A 162 20.76 -10.22 -9.66
CA PRO A 162 20.98 -10.20 -11.12
C PRO A 162 20.43 -11.45 -11.82
N ASP A 163 20.49 -12.58 -11.15
CA ASP A 163 20.03 -13.89 -11.66
C ASP A 163 18.54 -14.15 -11.34
N GLY A 164 17.81 -13.15 -10.84
CA GLY A 164 16.41 -13.27 -10.44
C GLY A 164 16.23 -14.00 -9.08
N GLU A 165 17.31 -14.26 -8.36
CA GLU A 165 17.22 -14.82 -7.01
C GLU A 165 16.50 -13.82 -6.08
N ARG A 166 15.47 -14.31 -5.39
CA ARG A 166 14.68 -13.52 -4.46
C ARG A 166 15.30 -13.52 -3.07
N MET A 167 15.67 -12.37 -2.59
CA MET A 167 16.10 -12.17 -1.21
C MET A 167 14.93 -11.60 -0.41
N ARG A 168 14.76 -12.05 0.83
CA ARG A 168 13.68 -11.62 1.72
C ARG A 168 14.23 -10.98 2.98
N ILE A 169 13.51 -9.98 3.46
CA ILE A 169 13.78 -9.34 4.75
C ILE A 169 13.70 -10.37 5.89
N GLY A 170 14.60 -10.23 6.86
CA GLY A 170 14.67 -11.11 8.03
C GLY A 170 13.45 -11.02 8.94
N HIS A 171 13.16 -12.10 9.66
CA HIS A 171 12.02 -12.16 10.59
C HIS A 171 12.11 -11.15 11.74
N GLU A 172 13.31 -10.70 12.11
CA GLU A 172 13.52 -9.70 13.15
C GLU A 172 13.50 -8.26 12.58
N GLU A 173 13.85 -8.09 11.32
CA GLU A 173 13.94 -6.80 10.65
C GLU A 173 12.58 -6.30 10.17
N LEU A 174 11.73 -7.19 9.65
CA LEU A 174 10.42 -6.83 9.13
C LEU A 174 9.53 -6.14 10.18
N PRO A 175 9.40 -6.62 11.44
CA PRO A 175 8.64 -5.92 12.47
C PRO A 175 9.14 -4.50 12.74
N LEU A 176 10.46 -4.29 12.80
CA LEU A 176 11.06 -2.98 13.03
C LEU A 176 10.77 -2.00 11.88
N ALA A 177 10.85 -2.48 10.63
CA ALA A 177 10.49 -1.69 9.47
C ALA A 177 8.98 -1.38 9.44
N ALA A 178 8.13 -2.35 9.82
CA ALA A 178 6.69 -2.18 9.94
C ALA A 178 6.30 -1.16 11.03
N GLU A 179 6.99 -1.14 12.16
CA GLU A 179 6.79 -0.13 13.21
C GLU A 179 7.11 1.27 12.72
N ARG A 180 8.22 1.46 12.00
CA ARG A 180 8.58 2.76 11.39
C ARG A 180 7.52 3.21 10.39
N MET A 181 7.09 2.30 9.51
CA MET A 181 6.04 2.56 8.52
C MET A 181 4.72 2.93 9.21
N GLY A 182 4.31 2.17 10.23
CA GLY A 182 3.08 2.42 10.98
C GLY A 182 3.10 3.76 11.72
N ALA A 183 4.23 4.12 12.32
CA ALA A 183 4.42 5.41 12.99
C ALA A 183 4.29 6.58 12.01
N ALA A 184 4.91 6.48 10.83
CA ALA A 184 4.82 7.50 9.79
C ALA A 184 3.37 7.64 9.25
N ALA A 185 2.68 6.52 9.01
CA ALA A 185 1.29 6.54 8.57
C ALA A 185 0.36 7.17 9.62
N LEU A 186 0.58 6.87 10.90
CA LEU A 186 -0.17 7.49 11.99
C LEU A 186 0.07 9.00 12.05
N ALA A 187 1.33 9.44 11.97
CA ALA A 187 1.66 10.87 11.96
C ALA A 187 0.97 11.60 10.80
N ALA A 188 1.01 11.03 9.58
CA ALA A 188 0.36 11.61 8.41
C ALA A 188 -1.18 11.66 8.49
N LEU A 189 -1.82 10.84 9.32
CA LEU A 189 -3.26 10.91 9.55
C LEU A 189 -3.64 11.99 10.59
N MET A 190 -2.70 12.43 11.42
CA MET A 190 -2.94 13.44 12.45
C MET A 190 -2.70 14.88 11.96
N ASP A 191 -2.05 15.06 10.81
CA ASP A 191 -1.89 16.35 10.12
C ASP A 191 -3.15 16.68 9.30
#